data_49bb5070e5429cfd0e0950f29f9c7ee1
#
_entry.id   49bb5070e5429cfd0e0950f29f9c7ee1
#
_cell.length_a   1.000
_cell.length_b   1.000
_cell.length_c   1.000
_cell.angle_alpha   90.00
_cell.angle_beta   90.00
_cell.angle_gamma   90.00
#
_symmetry.space_group_name_H-M   'P 1'
#
loop_
_entity.id
_entity.type
_entity.pdbx_description
1 polymer ?
#
loop_
_entity_poly.entity_id
_entity_poly.type
_entity_poly.pdbx_seq_one_letter_code
_entity_poly.pdbx_strand_id
1 'polypeptide(L)'
;MKVFLGVLVFMQFIFVAQAQRVCGTADYIQKLISTDASLKKAYAIAEQQIEKRTTNNISLAARDTSSDEIIYIPVVVHIVYKTDDVNLSTAQVLSQLKVLNEDYGYSNADKINTPAAFAKLAADTRIRFCLAQVDPQGRRTTGIIRKYTSTDAFSAQDAVKSSSQGGDDAWDSKRYLNIWVCRMFGRTMGYSSVPGGPAEVDGVVIAYDVFGTEGNVRSPYNKGRTATHEIGHWLGLKHIWGDAVCGTDGVDDTPTQQYYNYGCPSFPHITNCSPDSNGAMFMNFMDFTDDACMNMFTNGQKLRMRALFAKNNLHNSFLTSFACDSTLAEGGPVATDDTVAAVVVPPQVKASFTVKVYPNPAQSMITVECNNATSSGVKTINIFNVLGRKVFSGQISKQKMSVSIADFTKGIYILQIEEGTNRLSTKIIKE
;
A
#
# COMPACT_ATOMS: atom_id res chain seq x y z
N MET A 1 67.03 -40.32 -15.37
CA MET A 1 65.59 -40.52 -15.34
C MET A 1 64.99 -39.38 -14.48
N LYS A 2 64.51 -38.30 -15.13
CA LYS A 2 63.96 -37.13 -14.40
C LYS A 2 62.43 -37.31 -14.38
N VAL A 3 61.87 -37.46 -13.19
CA VAL A 3 60.40 -37.54 -12.97
C VAL A 3 59.89 -36.11 -12.85
N PHE A 4 59.03 -35.67 -13.81
CA PHE A 4 58.31 -34.41 -13.71
C PHE A 4 57.03 -34.69 -12.93
N LEU A 5 56.92 -34.08 -11.74
CA LEU A 5 55.70 -34.09 -10.92
C LEU A 5 54.82 -32.91 -11.37
N GLY A 6 53.78 -33.22 -12.17
CA GLY A 6 52.82 -32.18 -12.56
C GLY A 6 51.82 -31.92 -11.41
N VAL A 7 51.84 -30.68 -10.88
CA VAL A 7 50.85 -30.22 -9.94
C VAL A 7 49.62 -29.80 -10.70
N LEU A 8 48.52 -30.58 -10.54
CA LEU A 8 47.18 -30.21 -11.03
C LEU A 8 46.57 -29.23 -10.07
N VAL A 9 46.51 -27.97 -10.47
CA VAL A 9 45.76 -26.94 -9.70
C VAL A 9 44.27 -27.07 -10.04
N PHE A 10 43.49 -27.63 -9.14
CA PHE A 10 42.02 -27.59 -9.21
C PHE A 10 41.51 -26.19 -8.89
N MET A 11 41.16 -25.45 -9.92
CA MET A 11 40.48 -24.15 -9.75
C MET A 11 39.00 -24.43 -9.38
N GLN A 12 38.66 -24.38 -8.10
CA GLN A 12 37.29 -24.47 -7.65
C GLN A 12 36.58 -23.17 -8.04
N PHE A 13 35.72 -23.22 -9.06
CA PHE A 13 34.76 -22.19 -9.36
C PHE A 13 33.70 -22.26 -8.27
N ILE A 14 33.75 -21.31 -7.31
CA ILE A 14 32.67 -21.07 -6.38
C ILE A 14 31.54 -20.40 -7.20
N PHE A 15 30.57 -21.19 -7.62
CA PHE A 15 29.29 -20.63 -8.12
C PHE A 15 28.59 -20.01 -6.91
N VAL A 16 28.70 -18.70 -6.76
CA VAL A 16 27.83 -17.95 -5.86
C VAL A 16 26.44 -18.00 -6.51
N ALA A 17 25.58 -18.89 -6.04
CA ALA A 17 24.17 -18.89 -6.41
C ALA A 17 23.57 -17.58 -5.87
N GLN A 18 23.42 -16.57 -6.73
CA GLN A 18 22.72 -15.36 -6.38
C GLN A 18 21.26 -15.71 -6.08
N ALA A 19 20.78 -15.34 -4.92
CA ALA A 19 19.36 -15.43 -4.59
C ALA A 19 18.61 -14.50 -5.56
N GLN A 20 17.71 -15.06 -6.35
CA GLN A 20 16.89 -14.29 -7.30
C GLN A 20 15.56 -13.93 -6.61
N ARG A 21 15.08 -12.71 -6.83
CA ARG A 21 13.71 -12.32 -6.44
C ARG A 21 12.72 -13.20 -7.18
N VAL A 22 11.72 -13.71 -6.46
CA VAL A 22 10.61 -14.47 -7.05
C VAL A 22 9.31 -13.89 -6.51
N CYS A 23 8.62 -13.13 -7.36
CA CYS A 23 7.22 -12.72 -7.15
C CYS A 23 6.32 -13.85 -7.67
N GLY A 24 5.39 -14.30 -6.84
CA GLY A 24 4.44 -15.37 -7.20
C GLY A 24 3.16 -14.86 -7.87
N THR A 25 2.98 -13.55 -8.05
CA THR A 25 1.71 -12.95 -8.47
C THR A 25 1.27 -13.40 -9.85
N ALA A 26 2.16 -13.36 -10.85
CA ALA A 26 1.80 -13.76 -12.22
C ALA A 26 1.35 -15.23 -12.28
N ASP A 27 2.10 -16.15 -11.68
CA ASP A 27 1.76 -17.57 -11.65
C ASP A 27 0.48 -17.83 -10.86
N TYR A 28 0.30 -17.13 -9.72
CA TYR A 28 -0.90 -17.21 -8.89
C TYR A 28 -2.15 -16.81 -9.68
N ILE A 29 -2.13 -15.65 -10.34
CA ILE A 29 -3.25 -15.16 -11.15
C ILE A 29 -3.51 -16.08 -12.34
N GLN A 30 -2.48 -16.51 -13.04
CA GLN A 30 -2.61 -17.45 -14.18
C GLN A 30 -3.29 -18.75 -13.74
N LYS A 31 -2.93 -19.28 -12.57
CA LYS A 31 -3.57 -20.47 -12.01
C LYS A 31 -5.06 -20.22 -11.72
N LEU A 32 -5.41 -19.11 -11.08
CA LEU A 32 -6.80 -18.76 -10.77
C LEU A 32 -7.66 -18.65 -12.03
N ILE A 33 -7.21 -17.90 -13.04
CA ILE A 33 -7.97 -17.71 -14.29
C ILE A 33 -8.03 -18.96 -15.17
N SER A 34 -7.10 -19.90 -15.01
CA SER A 34 -7.14 -21.17 -15.73
C SER A 34 -8.18 -22.13 -15.17
N THR A 35 -8.53 -21.99 -13.88
CA THR A 35 -9.49 -22.85 -13.18
C THR A 35 -10.88 -22.26 -13.04
N ASP A 36 -10.99 -20.92 -13.13
CA ASP A 36 -12.27 -20.21 -12.99
C ASP A 36 -12.47 -19.12 -14.07
N ALA A 37 -13.35 -19.41 -15.02
CA ALA A 37 -13.70 -18.49 -16.10
C ALA A 37 -14.39 -17.20 -15.61
N SER A 38 -15.07 -17.24 -14.45
CA SER A 38 -15.70 -16.06 -13.86
C SER A 38 -14.67 -15.08 -13.35
N LEU A 39 -13.59 -15.55 -12.71
CA LEU A 39 -12.46 -14.73 -12.29
C LEU A 39 -11.71 -14.14 -13.48
N LYS A 40 -11.50 -14.92 -14.55
CA LYS A 40 -10.93 -14.38 -15.78
C LYS A 40 -11.70 -13.19 -16.31
N LYS A 41 -13.03 -13.28 -16.31
CA LYS A 41 -13.92 -12.19 -16.75
C LYS A 41 -13.86 -11.00 -15.78
N ALA A 42 -13.86 -11.25 -14.46
CA ALA A 42 -13.79 -10.20 -13.45
C ALA A 42 -12.48 -9.39 -13.56
N TYR A 43 -11.35 -10.06 -13.69
CA TYR A 43 -10.04 -9.42 -13.90
C TYR A 43 -9.98 -8.61 -15.21
N ALA A 44 -10.55 -9.13 -16.30
CA ALA A 44 -10.62 -8.39 -17.57
C ALA A 44 -11.48 -7.12 -17.47
N ILE A 45 -12.59 -7.16 -16.73
CA ILE A 45 -13.43 -5.99 -16.46
C ILE A 45 -12.68 -4.97 -15.60
N ALA A 46 -12.00 -5.43 -14.53
CA ALA A 46 -11.21 -4.56 -13.66
C ALA A 46 -10.11 -3.85 -14.45
N GLU A 47 -9.36 -4.58 -15.27
CA GLU A 47 -8.31 -4.02 -16.14
C GLU A 47 -8.87 -2.96 -17.10
N GLN A 48 -9.97 -3.26 -17.78
CA GLN A 48 -10.62 -2.30 -18.67
C GLN A 48 -11.09 -1.03 -17.94
N GLN A 49 -11.57 -1.17 -16.69
CA GLN A 49 -11.94 -0.02 -15.87
C GLN A 49 -10.73 0.85 -15.50
N ILE A 50 -9.61 0.21 -15.12
CA ILE A 50 -8.35 0.89 -14.83
C ILE A 50 -7.86 1.65 -16.06
N GLU A 51 -7.73 0.99 -17.21
CA GLU A 51 -7.27 1.59 -18.47
C GLU A 51 -8.14 2.78 -18.89
N LYS A 52 -9.46 2.62 -18.90
CA LYS A 52 -10.39 3.70 -19.23
C LYS A 52 -10.24 4.90 -18.31
N ARG A 53 -10.03 4.69 -17.00
CA ARG A 53 -9.86 5.77 -16.04
C ARG A 53 -8.48 6.41 -16.13
N THR A 54 -7.44 5.64 -16.38
CA THR A 54 -6.08 6.15 -16.60
C THR A 54 -6.06 7.09 -17.80
N THR A 55 -6.63 6.68 -18.94
CA THR A 55 -6.73 7.48 -20.15
C THR A 55 -7.56 8.76 -19.94
N ASN A 56 -8.69 8.66 -19.23
CA ASN A 56 -9.51 9.83 -18.91
C ASN A 56 -8.80 10.80 -17.97
N ASN A 57 -8.03 10.30 -16.99
CA ASN A 57 -7.26 11.13 -16.07
C ASN A 57 -6.11 11.87 -16.77
N ILE A 58 -5.48 11.29 -17.79
CA ILE A 58 -4.49 11.99 -18.61
C ILE A 58 -5.12 13.21 -19.29
N SER A 59 -6.36 13.10 -19.76
CA SER A 59 -7.09 14.22 -20.39
C SER A 59 -7.62 15.25 -19.36
N LEU A 60 -7.85 14.86 -18.12
CA LEU A 60 -8.38 15.69 -17.02
C LEU A 60 -7.27 16.27 -16.13
N ALA A 61 -6.13 15.58 -15.97
CA ALA A 61 -4.99 16.05 -15.16
C ALA A 61 -4.45 17.42 -15.62
N ALA A 62 -4.77 17.83 -16.86
CA ALA A 62 -4.54 19.19 -17.33
C ALA A 62 -5.54 20.23 -16.75
N ARG A 63 -6.57 19.80 -15.99
CA ARG A 63 -7.68 20.65 -15.51
C ARG A 63 -8.09 20.49 -14.06
N ASP A 64 -7.65 19.44 -13.33
CA ASP A 64 -8.20 19.12 -12.02
C ASP A 64 -7.13 19.01 -10.92
N THR A 65 -7.19 19.94 -9.96
CA THR A 65 -6.37 19.95 -8.72
C THR A 65 -6.79 18.88 -7.71
N SER A 66 -7.90 18.15 -7.92
CA SER A 66 -8.36 17.06 -7.06
C SER A 66 -7.45 15.82 -7.14
N SER A 67 -6.58 15.75 -8.15
CA SER A 67 -5.60 14.67 -8.32
C SER A 67 -4.46 14.67 -7.28
N ASP A 68 -4.38 15.70 -6.43
CA ASP A 68 -3.28 15.90 -5.49
C ASP A 68 -3.63 15.52 -4.03
N GLU A 69 -4.86 15.10 -3.77
CA GLU A 69 -5.27 14.64 -2.43
C GLU A 69 -4.55 13.34 -2.05
N ILE A 70 -4.08 13.29 -0.79
CA ILE A 70 -3.43 12.09 -0.25
C ILE A 70 -4.51 11.04 0.07
N ILE A 71 -4.30 9.83 -0.44
CA ILE A 71 -5.13 8.67 -0.15
C ILE A 71 -4.46 7.89 0.99
N TYR A 72 -5.16 7.73 2.11
CA TYR A 72 -4.69 6.91 3.23
C TYR A 72 -5.30 5.51 3.14
N ILE A 73 -4.44 4.50 3.19
CA ILE A 73 -4.82 3.09 3.16
C ILE A 73 -4.57 2.50 4.55
N PRO A 74 -5.62 2.14 5.30
CA PRO A 74 -5.48 1.40 6.54
C PRO A 74 -4.99 -0.02 6.27
N VAL A 75 -3.92 -0.41 6.96
CA VAL A 75 -3.26 -1.71 6.83
C VAL A 75 -3.53 -2.56 8.07
N VAL A 76 -3.85 -3.82 7.88
CA VAL A 76 -3.77 -4.84 8.92
C VAL A 76 -2.69 -5.85 8.54
N VAL A 77 -1.79 -6.15 9.47
CA VAL A 77 -0.69 -7.12 9.27
C VAL A 77 -1.01 -8.38 10.05
N HIS A 78 -1.25 -9.48 9.34
CA HIS A 78 -1.50 -10.82 9.88
C HIS A 78 -0.17 -11.58 9.92
N ILE A 79 0.47 -11.66 11.09
CA ILE A 79 1.69 -12.45 11.30
C ILE A 79 1.27 -13.88 11.61
N VAL A 80 1.39 -14.77 10.62
CA VAL A 80 1.06 -16.20 10.76
C VAL A 80 2.36 -16.96 11.01
N TYR A 81 2.58 -17.38 12.26
CA TYR A 81 3.87 -17.88 12.71
C TYR A 81 3.76 -19.25 13.37
N LYS A 82 4.79 -20.08 13.18
CA LYS A 82 4.99 -21.34 13.90
C LYS A 82 6.14 -21.23 14.91
N THR A 83 7.16 -20.48 14.56
CA THR A 83 8.42 -20.32 15.31
C THR A 83 8.64 -18.84 15.62
N ASP A 84 9.42 -18.56 16.67
CA ASP A 84 9.63 -17.19 17.15
C ASP A 84 10.32 -16.27 16.12
N ASP A 85 11.14 -16.84 15.24
CA ASP A 85 11.79 -16.09 14.16
C ASP A 85 10.79 -15.55 13.12
N VAL A 86 9.63 -16.19 12.97
CA VAL A 86 8.54 -15.75 12.09
C VAL A 86 7.57 -14.81 12.83
N ASN A 87 7.55 -14.81 14.16
CA ASN A 87 6.74 -13.91 14.98
C ASN A 87 7.38 -12.51 15.07
N LEU A 88 7.31 -11.78 13.97
CA LEU A 88 8.00 -10.50 13.80
C LEU A 88 7.69 -9.51 14.92
N SER A 89 8.71 -8.76 15.33
CA SER A 89 8.53 -7.66 16.29
C SER A 89 7.67 -6.53 15.72
N THR A 90 7.04 -5.77 16.61
CA THR A 90 6.32 -4.55 16.21
C THR A 90 7.26 -3.56 15.51
N ALA A 91 8.51 -3.45 15.95
CA ALA A 91 9.53 -2.59 15.32
C ALA A 91 9.76 -2.97 13.85
N GLN A 92 9.86 -4.28 13.55
CA GLN A 92 10.00 -4.75 12.17
C GLN A 92 8.77 -4.41 11.32
N VAL A 93 7.55 -4.55 11.85
CA VAL A 93 6.31 -4.13 11.15
C VAL A 93 6.31 -2.63 10.89
N LEU A 94 6.67 -1.82 11.87
CA LEU A 94 6.73 -0.36 11.72
C LEU A 94 7.81 0.07 10.71
N SER A 95 8.94 -0.63 10.66
CA SER A 95 9.97 -0.39 9.66
C SER A 95 9.45 -0.62 8.24
N GLN A 96 8.62 -1.65 8.02
CA GLN A 96 7.96 -1.86 6.72
C GLN A 96 6.98 -0.76 6.38
N LEU A 97 6.16 -0.32 7.33
CA LEU A 97 5.21 0.76 7.09
C LEU A 97 5.92 2.07 6.72
N LYS A 98 7.07 2.33 7.34
CA LYS A 98 7.94 3.46 7.00
C LYS A 98 8.41 3.35 5.55
N VAL A 99 8.93 2.19 5.14
CA VAL A 99 9.37 1.94 3.75
C VAL A 99 8.23 2.19 2.76
N LEU A 100 7.04 1.64 3.01
CA LEU A 100 5.89 1.86 2.13
C LEU A 100 5.59 3.35 1.95
N ASN A 101 5.60 4.12 3.03
CA ASN A 101 5.34 5.56 2.96
C ASN A 101 6.46 6.33 2.25
N GLU A 102 7.72 5.93 2.42
CA GLU A 102 8.85 6.54 1.74
C GLU A 102 8.84 6.23 0.24
N ASP A 103 8.60 4.97 -0.15
CA ASP A 103 8.61 4.52 -1.54
C ASP A 103 7.44 5.10 -2.35
N TYR A 104 6.22 4.95 -1.85
CA TYR A 104 5.03 5.49 -2.48
C TYR A 104 4.99 7.02 -2.44
N GLY A 105 5.69 7.62 -1.49
CA GLY A 105 5.85 9.06 -1.35
C GLY A 105 7.00 9.66 -2.12
N TYR A 106 7.80 8.85 -2.81
CA TYR A 106 9.04 9.26 -3.44
C TYR A 106 9.92 10.12 -2.51
N SER A 107 9.98 9.71 -1.25
CA SER A 107 10.77 10.35 -0.18
C SER A 107 11.87 9.44 0.37
N ASN A 108 12.03 8.24 -0.21
CA ASN A 108 13.08 7.28 0.07
C ASN A 108 14.46 7.91 -0.16
N ALA A 109 15.43 7.60 0.72
CA ALA A 109 16.75 8.22 0.69
C ALA A 109 17.52 7.90 -0.61
N ASP A 110 17.31 6.71 -1.17
CA ASP A 110 17.96 6.22 -2.39
C ASP A 110 17.36 6.76 -3.71
N LYS A 111 16.32 7.60 -3.66
CA LYS A 111 15.83 8.33 -4.85
C LYS A 111 16.90 9.15 -5.57
N ILE A 112 17.95 9.56 -4.86
CA ILE A 112 19.08 10.28 -5.45
C ILE A 112 19.85 9.44 -6.48
N ASN A 113 19.69 8.12 -6.45
CA ASN A 113 20.28 7.17 -7.39
C ASN A 113 19.44 7.01 -8.68
N THR A 114 18.27 7.65 -8.77
CA THR A 114 17.45 7.62 -9.99
C THR A 114 18.23 8.32 -11.11
N PRO A 115 18.49 7.65 -12.24
CA PRO A 115 19.17 8.27 -13.39
C PRO A 115 18.47 9.53 -13.86
N ALA A 116 19.23 10.55 -14.26
CA ALA A 116 18.67 11.84 -14.71
C ALA A 116 17.63 11.70 -15.84
N ALA A 117 17.80 10.70 -16.70
CA ALA A 117 16.87 10.38 -17.77
C ALA A 117 15.46 10.02 -17.25
N PHE A 118 15.39 9.32 -16.13
CA PHE A 118 14.13 8.85 -15.51
C PHE A 118 13.65 9.72 -14.35
N ALA A 119 14.49 10.59 -13.79
CA ALA A 119 14.16 11.42 -12.64
C ALA A 119 12.90 12.29 -12.83
N LYS A 120 12.65 12.75 -14.07
CA LYS A 120 11.45 13.55 -14.41
C LYS A 120 10.17 12.72 -14.47
N LEU A 121 10.29 11.40 -14.60
CA LEU A 121 9.18 10.47 -14.64
C LEU A 121 8.80 9.97 -13.24
N ALA A 122 9.71 10.06 -12.27
CA ALA A 122 9.50 9.60 -10.91
C ALA A 122 8.41 10.40 -10.19
N ALA A 123 7.57 9.70 -9.43
CA ALA A 123 6.36 10.29 -8.85
C ALA A 123 6.19 10.02 -7.35
N ASP A 124 5.77 11.02 -6.58
CA ASP A 124 4.98 10.83 -5.38
C ASP A 124 3.59 10.35 -5.79
N THR A 125 3.23 9.12 -5.46
CA THR A 125 1.93 8.52 -5.84
C THR A 125 0.76 9.16 -5.11
N ARG A 126 1.01 9.92 -4.05
CA ARG A 126 0.01 10.48 -3.13
C ARG A 126 -0.81 9.39 -2.42
N ILE A 127 -0.25 8.19 -2.26
CA ILE A 127 -0.80 7.09 -1.47
C ILE A 127 0.07 6.96 -0.22
N ARG A 128 -0.57 6.81 0.94
CA ARG A 128 0.09 6.63 2.24
C ARG A 128 -0.57 5.50 3.00
N PHE A 129 0.18 4.85 3.84
CA PHE A 129 -0.26 3.69 4.62
C PHE A 129 -0.21 4.00 6.10
N CYS A 130 -1.21 3.55 6.84
CA CYS A 130 -1.25 3.60 8.29
C CYS A 130 -1.62 2.22 8.84
N LEU A 131 -1.13 1.83 10.01
CA LEU A 131 -1.71 0.67 10.69
C LEU A 131 -3.16 0.99 11.08
N ALA A 132 -4.05 0.03 10.90
CA ALA A 132 -5.43 0.15 11.35
C ALA A 132 -5.47 0.38 12.87
N GLN A 133 -6.21 1.38 13.30
CA GLN A 133 -6.43 1.71 14.71
C GLN A 133 -7.83 1.34 15.19
N VAL A 134 -8.69 0.96 14.26
CA VAL A 134 -10.06 0.47 14.49
C VAL A 134 -10.22 -0.85 13.75
N ASP A 135 -10.68 -1.89 14.44
CA ASP A 135 -10.95 -3.20 13.84
C ASP A 135 -12.32 -3.22 13.09
N PRO A 136 -12.67 -4.30 12.36
CA PRO A 136 -13.95 -4.40 11.66
C PRO A 136 -15.19 -4.29 12.57
N GLN A 137 -15.04 -4.56 13.88
CA GLN A 137 -16.09 -4.45 14.88
C GLN A 137 -16.15 -3.06 15.55
N GLY A 138 -15.33 -2.12 15.11
CA GLY A 138 -15.29 -0.76 15.67
C GLY A 138 -14.43 -0.60 16.93
N ARG A 139 -13.71 -1.64 17.36
CA ARG A 139 -12.87 -1.64 18.56
C ARG A 139 -11.47 -1.14 18.25
N ARG A 140 -10.76 -0.65 19.26
CA ARG A 140 -9.33 -0.30 19.11
C ARG A 140 -8.49 -1.51 18.77
N THR A 141 -7.51 -1.27 17.91
CA THR A 141 -6.53 -2.27 17.49
C THR A 141 -5.16 -1.63 17.25
N THR A 142 -4.12 -2.43 17.28
CA THR A 142 -2.77 -2.04 16.82
C THR A 142 -2.59 -2.24 15.32
N GLY A 143 -3.57 -2.87 14.62
CA GLY A 143 -3.42 -3.27 13.22
C GLY A 143 -2.44 -4.42 13.00
N ILE A 144 -1.96 -5.06 14.07
CA ILE A 144 -1.03 -6.21 14.02
C ILE A 144 -1.70 -7.40 14.70
N ILE A 145 -2.00 -8.42 13.91
CA ILE A 145 -2.57 -9.69 14.39
C ILE A 145 -1.48 -10.74 14.42
N ARG A 146 -1.43 -11.52 15.50
CA ARG A 146 -0.46 -12.59 15.66
C ARG A 146 -1.19 -13.92 15.76
N LYS A 147 -1.04 -14.76 14.73
CA LYS A 147 -1.72 -16.05 14.62
C LYS A 147 -0.72 -17.19 14.66
N TYR A 148 -0.77 -17.97 15.71
CA TYR A 148 -0.01 -19.23 15.75
C TYR A 148 -0.59 -20.24 14.75
N THR A 149 0.30 -20.97 14.07
CA THR A 149 -0.06 -22.06 13.16
C THR A 149 0.81 -23.27 13.37
N SER A 150 0.28 -24.47 13.10
CA SER A 150 1.07 -25.70 13.03
C SER A 150 1.70 -25.94 11.66
N THR A 151 1.33 -25.13 10.65
CA THR A 151 1.83 -25.22 9.27
C THR A 151 3.27 -24.72 9.20
N ASP A 152 4.17 -25.50 8.59
CA ASP A 152 5.60 -25.14 8.49
C ASP A 152 5.85 -23.97 7.54
N ALA A 153 5.20 -23.98 6.38
CA ALA A 153 5.30 -22.94 5.38
C ALA A 153 4.07 -22.93 4.46
N PHE A 154 3.80 -21.81 3.86
CA PHE A 154 2.68 -21.61 2.93
C PHE A 154 3.17 -21.42 1.49
N SER A 155 2.38 -21.90 0.52
CA SER A 155 2.59 -21.65 -0.91
C SER A 155 1.67 -20.51 -1.39
N ALA A 156 1.87 -20.04 -2.62
CA ALA A 156 0.99 -19.05 -3.26
C ALA A 156 -0.38 -19.68 -3.67
N GLN A 157 -1.15 -20.16 -2.68
CA GLN A 157 -2.45 -20.84 -2.85
C GLN A 157 -3.48 -20.44 -1.79
N ASP A 158 -3.31 -19.29 -1.18
CA ASP A 158 -4.24 -18.65 -0.23
C ASP A 158 -4.53 -19.40 1.09
N ALA A 159 -3.91 -20.54 1.37
CA ALA A 159 -4.10 -21.23 2.65
C ALA A 159 -3.75 -20.32 3.85
N VAL A 160 -2.76 -19.43 3.69
CA VAL A 160 -2.38 -18.46 4.72
C VAL A 160 -3.48 -17.42 4.99
N LYS A 161 -4.39 -17.21 4.03
CA LYS A 161 -5.50 -16.27 4.11
C LYS A 161 -6.79 -16.88 4.67
N SER A 162 -6.71 -18.12 5.20
CA SER A 162 -7.86 -18.83 5.73
C SER A 162 -7.54 -19.50 7.07
N SER A 163 -8.30 -19.16 8.12
CA SER A 163 -8.17 -19.75 9.45
C SER A 163 -8.46 -21.25 9.45
N SER A 164 -9.34 -21.72 8.58
CA SER A 164 -9.66 -23.15 8.42
C SER A 164 -8.52 -23.96 7.78
N GLN A 165 -7.54 -23.29 7.15
CA GLN A 165 -6.38 -23.91 6.52
C GLN A 165 -5.06 -23.60 7.26
N GLY A 166 -5.18 -23.14 8.51
CA GLY A 166 -4.01 -22.83 9.35
C GLY A 166 -3.47 -21.41 9.21
N GLY A 167 -4.11 -20.58 8.42
CA GLY A 167 -3.80 -19.16 8.27
C GLY A 167 -4.66 -18.26 9.16
N ASP A 168 -4.95 -17.04 8.67
CA ASP A 168 -5.81 -16.07 9.34
C ASP A 168 -6.72 -15.38 8.32
N ASP A 169 -8.00 -15.20 8.65
CA ASP A 169 -9.01 -14.68 7.73
C ASP A 169 -8.79 -13.18 7.47
N ALA A 170 -9.11 -12.74 6.25
CA ALA A 170 -9.05 -11.34 5.87
C ALA A 170 -10.00 -10.47 6.69
N TRP A 171 -9.58 -9.25 6.98
CA TRP A 171 -10.49 -8.17 7.35
C TRP A 171 -11.18 -7.61 6.09
N ASP A 172 -12.29 -6.88 6.28
CA ASP A 172 -13.05 -6.28 5.19
C ASP A 172 -12.16 -5.52 4.18
N SER A 173 -11.92 -6.11 3.03
CA SER A 173 -11.04 -5.57 1.98
C SER A 173 -11.52 -4.25 1.36
N LYS A 174 -12.74 -3.82 1.66
CA LYS A 174 -13.23 -2.48 1.31
C LYS A 174 -12.73 -1.38 2.24
N ARG A 175 -12.16 -1.75 3.37
CA ARG A 175 -11.73 -0.83 4.42
C ARG A 175 -10.27 -1.00 4.82
N TYR A 176 -9.67 -2.16 4.56
CA TYR A 176 -8.33 -2.53 4.98
C TYR A 176 -7.56 -3.20 3.84
N LEU A 177 -6.30 -2.82 3.69
CA LEU A 177 -5.34 -3.65 2.98
C LEU A 177 -4.86 -4.74 3.95
N ASN A 178 -5.13 -6.00 3.62
CA ASN A 178 -4.64 -7.14 4.36
C ASN A 178 -3.22 -7.50 3.89
N ILE A 179 -2.28 -7.61 4.82
CA ILE A 179 -0.92 -8.08 4.58
C ILE A 179 -0.67 -9.30 5.44
N TRP A 180 -0.53 -10.47 4.85
CA TRP A 180 -0.12 -11.67 5.55
C TRP A 180 1.39 -11.80 5.49
N VAL A 181 2.00 -12.06 6.65
CA VAL A 181 3.42 -12.33 6.79
C VAL A 181 3.61 -13.71 7.35
N CYS A 182 4.32 -14.57 6.62
CA CYS A 182 4.48 -15.98 6.97
C CYS A 182 5.79 -16.53 6.43
N ARG A 183 6.12 -17.78 6.80
CA ARG A 183 7.15 -18.54 6.08
C ARG A 183 6.59 -19.05 4.75
N MET A 184 7.24 -18.66 3.66
CA MET A 184 6.86 -19.11 2.31
C MET A 184 7.67 -20.33 1.88
N PHE A 185 7.03 -21.23 1.10
CA PHE A 185 7.72 -22.37 0.47
C PHE A 185 8.66 -21.90 -0.64
N GLY A 186 9.81 -22.58 -0.72
CA GLY A 186 10.75 -22.39 -1.82
C GLY A 186 11.42 -21.03 -1.84
N ARG A 187 11.41 -20.37 -3.00
CA ARG A 187 12.05 -19.06 -3.21
C ARG A 187 11.04 -17.90 -3.33
N THR A 188 9.74 -18.17 -3.25
CA THR A 188 8.70 -17.13 -3.36
C THR A 188 8.86 -16.16 -2.20
N MET A 189 9.01 -14.88 -2.51
CA MET A 189 9.17 -13.81 -1.53
C MET A 189 7.85 -13.12 -1.21
N GLY A 190 6.91 -13.16 -2.15
CA GLY A 190 5.57 -12.60 -1.97
C GLY A 190 4.66 -12.93 -3.14
N TYR A 191 3.38 -12.67 -2.97
CA TYR A 191 2.37 -12.64 -4.03
C TYR A 191 1.20 -11.76 -3.61
N SER A 192 0.44 -11.32 -4.59
CA SER A 192 -0.68 -10.40 -4.41
C SER A 192 -1.94 -10.93 -5.08
N SER A 193 -3.11 -10.63 -4.48
CA SER A 193 -4.32 -10.48 -5.29
C SER A 193 -4.18 -9.27 -6.21
N VAL A 194 -4.94 -9.26 -7.31
CA VAL A 194 -5.02 -8.10 -8.19
C VAL A 194 -6.48 -7.61 -8.23
N PRO A 195 -6.72 -6.35 -8.62
CA PRO A 195 -8.05 -5.78 -8.62
C PRO A 195 -9.09 -6.64 -9.38
N GLY A 196 -10.24 -6.88 -8.78
CA GLY A 196 -11.31 -7.70 -9.33
C GLY A 196 -11.37 -9.15 -8.80
N GLY A 197 -10.45 -9.53 -7.92
CA GLY A 197 -10.46 -10.82 -7.23
C GLY A 197 -11.50 -10.94 -6.12
N PRO A 198 -11.62 -12.14 -5.50
CA PRO A 198 -12.51 -12.36 -4.36
C PRO A 198 -12.07 -11.59 -3.12
N ALA A 199 -13.04 -11.03 -2.39
CA ALA A 199 -12.77 -10.19 -1.21
C ALA A 199 -12.11 -10.95 -0.06
N GLU A 200 -12.36 -12.25 0.04
CA GLU A 200 -11.87 -13.13 1.12
C GLU A 200 -10.36 -13.39 1.04
N VAL A 201 -9.79 -13.19 -0.14
CA VAL A 201 -8.35 -13.40 -0.39
C VAL A 201 -7.66 -12.11 -0.85
N ASP A 202 -8.35 -10.96 -0.75
CA ASP A 202 -7.83 -9.68 -1.20
C ASP A 202 -6.74 -9.13 -0.27
N GLY A 203 -5.58 -8.84 -0.85
CA GLY A 203 -4.40 -8.35 -0.17
C GLY A 203 -3.11 -9.04 -0.63
N VAL A 204 -2.04 -8.85 0.13
CA VAL A 204 -0.70 -9.32 -0.23
C VAL A 204 -0.14 -10.30 0.79
N VAL A 205 0.67 -11.25 0.34
CA VAL A 205 1.40 -12.18 1.20
C VAL A 205 2.89 -11.95 1.01
N ILE A 206 3.63 -11.78 2.11
CA ILE A 206 5.06 -11.49 2.09
C ILE A 206 5.78 -12.52 2.96
N ALA A 207 6.91 -13.03 2.50
CA ALA A 207 7.77 -13.86 3.32
C ALA A 207 8.36 -13.06 4.48
N TYR A 208 8.40 -13.65 5.66
CA TYR A 208 8.78 -12.98 6.91
C TYR A 208 10.20 -12.38 6.87
N ASP A 209 11.11 -13.01 6.13
CA ASP A 209 12.53 -12.66 6.04
C ASP A 209 12.86 -11.63 4.95
N VAL A 210 11.82 -11.02 4.32
CA VAL A 210 11.94 -9.92 3.37
C VAL A 210 10.94 -8.79 3.69
N PHE A 211 10.36 -8.79 4.90
CA PHE A 211 9.38 -7.82 5.37
C PHE A 211 10.02 -6.85 6.36
N GLY A 212 10.10 -5.56 6.01
CA GLY A 212 10.75 -4.53 6.83
C GLY A 212 12.24 -4.37 6.57
N THR A 213 12.90 -3.61 7.46
CA THR A 213 14.34 -3.30 7.39
C THR A 213 15.08 -3.67 8.66
N GLU A 214 14.38 -4.21 9.65
CA GLU A 214 14.89 -4.58 10.96
C GLU A 214 14.59 -6.05 11.25
N GLY A 215 15.26 -6.62 12.26
CA GLY A 215 15.01 -8.00 12.70
C GLY A 215 15.55 -9.04 11.71
N ASN A 216 14.73 -10.03 11.37
CA ASN A 216 15.14 -11.22 10.61
C ASN A 216 15.06 -11.03 9.08
N VAL A 217 15.59 -9.92 8.57
CA VAL A 217 15.58 -9.66 7.12
C VAL A 217 16.87 -10.14 6.45
N ARG A 218 16.76 -10.71 5.26
CA ARG A 218 17.88 -11.29 4.50
C ARG A 218 18.31 -10.41 3.32
N SER A 219 19.62 -10.18 3.21
CA SER A 219 20.22 -9.55 2.01
C SER A 219 20.08 -10.48 0.80
N PRO A 220 19.91 -9.92 -0.44
CA PRO A 220 19.86 -8.49 -0.78
C PRO A 220 18.47 -7.86 -0.72
N TYR A 221 17.47 -8.54 -0.12
CA TYR A 221 16.06 -8.16 -0.06
C TYR A 221 15.66 -7.67 1.35
N ASN A 222 16.48 -6.80 1.92
CA ASN A 222 16.39 -6.35 3.31
C ASN A 222 16.03 -4.87 3.47
N LYS A 223 15.48 -4.24 2.43
CA LYS A 223 14.97 -2.88 2.50
C LYS A 223 13.45 -2.77 2.36
N GLY A 224 12.72 -3.90 2.47
CA GLY A 224 11.25 -3.94 2.44
C GLY A 224 10.62 -3.74 1.07
N ARG A 225 11.41 -3.79 -0.02
CA ARG A 225 10.93 -3.52 -1.38
C ARG A 225 10.05 -4.65 -1.96
N THR A 226 10.09 -5.83 -1.36
CA THR A 226 9.15 -6.90 -1.71
C THR A 226 7.71 -6.48 -1.41
N ALA A 227 7.43 -5.91 -0.23
CA ALA A 227 6.08 -5.43 0.07
C ALA A 227 5.67 -4.24 -0.81
N THR A 228 6.60 -3.32 -1.12
CA THR A 228 6.36 -2.23 -2.08
C THR A 228 5.94 -2.76 -3.44
N HIS A 229 6.62 -3.79 -3.94
CA HIS A 229 6.34 -4.47 -5.21
C HIS A 229 4.96 -5.16 -5.21
N GLU A 230 4.68 -6.01 -4.22
CA GLU A 230 3.42 -6.75 -4.15
C GLU A 230 2.21 -5.83 -3.98
N ILE A 231 2.35 -4.75 -3.20
CA ILE A 231 1.29 -3.73 -3.08
C ILE A 231 1.11 -2.97 -4.41
N GLY A 232 2.16 -2.82 -5.22
CA GLY A 232 2.05 -2.32 -6.59
C GLY A 232 1.09 -3.18 -7.43
N HIS A 233 1.18 -4.51 -7.35
CA HIS A 233 0.23 -5.42 -8.00
C HIS A 233 -1.18 -5.29 -7.44
N TRP A 234 -1.32 -5.22 -6.11
CA TRP A 234 -2.62 -4.98 -5.47
C TRP A 234 -3.26 -3.66 -5.93
N LEU A 235 -2.44 -2.67 -6.26
CA LEU A 235 -2.85 -1.39 -6.84
C LEU A 235 -2.94 -1.42 -8.37
N GLY A 236 -2.95 -2.61 -8.99
CA GLY A 236 -3.20 -2.80 -10.42
C GLY A 236 -2.00 -2.59 -11.33
N LEU A 237 -0.77 -2.48 -10.80
CA LEU A 237 0.43 -2.47 -11.62
C LEU A 237 0.79 -3.89 -12.08
N LYS A 238 1.33 -3.99 -13.28
CA LYS A 238 1.97 -5.20 -13.82
C LYS A 238 3.48 -5.09 -13.63
N HIS A 239 4.18 -6.22 -13.79
CA HIS A 239 5.63 -6.16 -13.93
C HIS A 239 6.01 -5.27 -15.12
N ILE A 240 7.08 -4.50 -14.95
CA ILE A 240 7.47 -3.50 -15.97
C ILE A 240 7.80 -4.09 -17.36
N TRP A 241 8.14 -5.39 -17.44
CA TRP A 241 8.33 -6.11 -18.71
C TRP A 241 7.04 -6.77 -19.25
N GLY A 242 5.87 -6.57 -18.57
CA GLY A 242 4.57 -7.08 -19.00
C GLY A 242 4.44 -8.61 -19.02
N ASP A 243 5.25 -9.33 -18.22
CA ASP A 243 5.29 -10.81 -18.11
C ASP A 243 5.53 -11.54 -19.45
N ALA A 244 6.14 -10.86 -20.42
CA ALA A 244 6.51 -11.41 -21.72
C ALA A 244 7.80 -10.76 -22.23
N VAL A 245 8.47 -11.43 -23.16
CA VAL A 245 9.62 -10.83 -23.86
C VAL A 245 9.16 -9.61 -24.65
N CYS A 246 9.72 -8.44 -24.34
CA CYS A 246 9.29 -7.14 -24.88
C CYS A 246 7.77 -6.86 -24.70
N GLY A 247 7.21 -7.32 -23.60
CA GLY A 247 5.81 -7.09 -23.26
C GLY A 247 5.52 -5.63 -22.87
N THR A 248 4.27 -5.35 -22.57
CA THR A 248 3.83 -4.04 -22.06
C THR A 248 3.15 -4.19 -20.70
N ASP A 249 3.49 -3.31 -19.78
CA ASP A 249 2.80 -3.18 -18.49
C ASP A 249 1.53 -2.32 -18.55
N GLY A 250 1.25 -1.73 -19.71
CA GLY A 250 0.11 -0.84 -19.93
C GLY A 250 0.32 0.57 -19.36
N VAL A 251 1.59 1.01 -19.25
CA VAL A 251 1.99 2.35 -18.78
C VAL A 251 2.90 3.00 -19.81
N ASP A 252 2.54 4.20 -20.28
CA ASP A 252 3.20 4.83 -21.43
C ASP A 252 4.58 5.42 -21.10
N ASP A 253 4.86 5.72 -19.83
CA ASP A 253 6.12 6.34 -19.40
C ASP A 253 7.14 5.34 -18.84
N THR A 254 6.85 4.04 -18.95
CA THR A 254 7.80 2.96 -18.73
C THR A 254 8.36 2.47 -20.05
N PRO A 255 9.68 2.28 -20.22
CA PRO A 255 10.25 1.73 -21.43
C PRO A 255 9.91 0.24 -21.57
N THR A 256 9.67 -0.21 -22.79
CA THR A 256 9.57 -1.65 -23.07
C THR A 256 10.86 -2.36 -22.66
N GLN A 257 10.77 -3.39 -21.82
CA GLN A 257 11.91 -4.19 -21.37
C GLN A 257 11.94 -5.56 -22.00
N GLN A 258 13.14 -6.10 -22.23
CA GLN A 258 13.28 -7.44 -22.80
C GLN A 258 12.78 -8.51 -21.82
N TYR A 259 13.11 -8.33 -20.52
CA TYR A 259 12.76 -9.23 -19.44
C TYR A 259 12.98 -8.52 -18.09
N TYR A 260 12.79 -9.22 -16.97
CA TYR A 260 13.14 -8.71 -15.66
C TYR A 260 14.67 -8.60 -15.50
N ASN A 261 15.10 -7.70 -14.61
CA ASN A 261 16.49 -7.52 -14.26
C ASN A 261 16.78 -8.12 -12.88
N TYR A 262 18.01 -8.62 -12.70
CA TYR A 262 18.50 -9.13 -11.41
C TYR A 262 19.69 -8.33 -10.90
N GLY A 263 19.97 -8.46 -9.60
CA GLY A 263 21.08 -7.76 -8.96
C GLY A 263 20.91 -6.26 -9.10
N CYS A 264 22.01 -5.55 -9.37
CA CYS A 264 22.05 -4.12 -9.57
C CYS A 264 22.71 -3.78 -10.91
N PRO A 265 21.96 -3.74 -12.02
CA PRO A 265 22.50 -3.35 -13.32
C PRO A 265 23.12 -1.95 -13.29
N SER A 266 24.09 -1.71 -14.16
CA SER A 266 24.64 -0.38 -14.38
C SER A 266 23.81 0.40 -15.40
N PHE A 267 23.58 1.69 -15.14
CA PHE A 267 22.90 2.57 -16.08
C PHE A 267 23.89 3.14 -17.12
N PRO A 268 23.51 3.24 -18.42
CA PRO A 268 22.30 2.73 -19.04
C PRO A 268 22.34 1.20 -19.23
N HIS A 269 21.21 0.51 -19.02
CA HIS A 269 21.09 -0.93 -19.25
C HIS A 269 20.35 -1.19 -20.56
N ILE A 270 21.11 -1.22 -21.65
CA ILE A 270 20.57 -1.36 -23.00
C ILE A 270 20.20 -2.82 -23.28
N THR A 271 19.00 -3.05 -23.79
CA THR A 271 18.49 -4.36 -24.20
C THR A 271 17.91 -4.28 -25.63
N ASN A 272 17.62 -5.43 -26.22
CA ASN A 272 17.06 -5.47 -27.58
C ASN A 272 15.70 -4.75 -27.70
N CYS A 273 14.93 -4.70 -26.61
CA CYS A 273 13.61 -4.06 -26.59
C CYS A 273 13.65 -2.60 -26.10
N SER A 274 14.77 -2.19 -25.55
CA SER A 274 15.03 -0.81 -25.11
C SER A 274 16.32 -0.32 -25.76
N PRO A 275 16.35 -0.15 -27.10
CA PRO A 275 17.56 0.17 -27.84
C PRO A 275 17.96 1.63 -27.76
N ASP A 276 17.12 2.49 -27.19
CA ASP A 276 17.43 3.89 -27.00
C ASP A 276 18.54 4.12 -25.95
N SER A 277 19.04 5.34 -25.86
CA SER A 277 20.17 5.69 -25.00
C SER A 277 19.89 5.51 -23.48
N ASN A 278 18.64 5.36 -23.08
CA ASN A 278 18.25 5.24 -21.68
C ASN A 278 18.13 3.78 -21.21
N GLY A 279 17.82 2.84 -22.13
CA GLY A 279 17.70 1.41 -21.83
C GLY A 279 16.54 1.08 -20.85
N ALA A 280 16.68 -0.05 -20.17
CA ALA A 280 15.69 -0.56 -19.22
C ALA A 280 15.63 0.30 -17.93
N MET A 281 14.40 0.46 -17.37
CA MET A 281 14.16 1.18 -16.12
C MET A 281 14.27 0.20 -14.92
N PHE A 282 15.41 -0.44 -14.77
CA PHE A 282 15.67 -1.49 -13.78
C PHE A 282 15.52 -1.03 -12.32
N MET A 283 15.50 0.29 -12.06
CA MET A 283 15.29 0.86 -10.73
C MET A 283 13.82 1.05 -10.36
N ASN A 284 12.89 0.66 -11.22
CA ASN A 284 11.45 0.70 -10.95
C ASN A 284 11.07 -0.38 -9.92
N PHE A 285 10.17 -0.06 -8.98
CA PHE A 285 9.71 -1.02 -7.97
C PHE A 285 8.99 -2.24 -8.55
N MET A 286 8.56 -2.20 -9.83
CA MET A 286 7.92 -3.34 -10.50
C MET A 286 8.90 -4.21 -11.29
N ASP A 287 10.22 -4.05 -11.10
CA ASP A 287 11.26 -4.96 -11.61
C ASP A 287 11.69 -5.98 -10.52
N PHE A 288 12.67 -6.85 -10.82
CA PHE A 288 13.18 -7.90 -9.92
C PHE A 288 14.60 -7.65 -9.42
N THR A 289 15.09 -6.43 -9.52
CA THR A 289 16.42 -6.06 -9.01
C THR A 289 16.48 -6.15 -7.48
N ASP A 290 17.69 -6.13 -6.95
CA ASP A 290 17.91 -6.08 -5.51
C ASP A 290 17.29 -4.82 -4.89
N ASP A 291 16.86 -4.93 -3.65
CA ASP A 291 16.20 -3.82 -2.94
C ASP A 291 17.01 -2.51 -2.96
N ALA A 292 18.35 -2.62 -2.96
CA ALA A 292 19.25 -1.46 -3.00
C ALA A 292 19.20 -0.67 -4.30
N CYS A 293 18.65 -1.25 -5.37
CA CYS A 293 18.64 -0.68 -6.72
C CYS A 293 17.27 -0.20 -7.16
N MET A 294 16.22 -0.53 -6.41
CA MET A 294 14.86 -0.04 -6.63
C MET A 294 14.65 1.29 -5.90
N ASN A 295 14.10 2.30 -6.59
CA ASN A 295 13.92 3.61 -5.96
C ASN A 295 12.76 4.47 -6.47
N MET A 296 11.94 4.00 -7.44
CA MET A 296 10.88 4.84 -8.00
C MET A 296 9.68 4.08 -8.57
N PHE A 297 8.54 4.74 -8.53
CA PHE A 297 7.42 4.57 -9.46
C PHE A 297 7.37 5.74 -10.43
N THR A 298 6.69 5.55 -11.59
CA THR A 298 6.51 6.62 -12.59
C THR A 298 5.19 7.37 -12.41
N ASN A 299 5.04 8.51 -13.10
CA ASN A 299 3.79 9.26 -13.15
C ASN A 299 2.65 8.44 -13.79
N GLY A 300 2.93 7.67 -14.82
CA GLY A 300 1.95 6.75 -15.43
C GLY A 300 1.50 5.66 -14.46
N GLN A 301 2.44 5.06 -13.73
CA GLN A 301 2.12 4.11 -12.66
C GLN A 301 1.28 4.76 -11.55
N LYS A 302 1.60 5.98 -11.12
CA LYS A 302 0.77 6.77 -10.18
C LYS A 302 -0.67 6.91 -10.70
N LEU A 303 -0.85 7.31 -11.96
CA LEU A 303 -2.19 7.47 -12.55
C LEU A 303 -2.96 6.16 -12.56
N ARG A 304 -2.30 5.07 -12.94
CA ARG A 304 -2.88 3.73 -12.97
C ARG A 304 -3.33 3.27 -11.58
N MET A 305 -2.48 3.37 -10.56
CA MET A 305 -2.82 3.04 -9.17
C MET A 305 -4.00 3.89 -8.66
N ARG A 306 -3.97 5.20 -8.89
CA ARG A 306 -5.01 6.12 -8.42
C ARG A 306 -6.35 5.95 -9.13
N ALA A 307 -6.37 5.39 -10.34
CA ALA A 307 -7.61 5.08 -11.05
C ALA A 307 -8.54 4.15 -10.26
N LEU A 308 -8.00 3.26 -9.42
CA LEU A 308 -8.77 2.36 -8.55
C LEU A 308 -9.64 3.09 -7.52
N PHE A 309 -9.21 4.27 -7.09
CA PHE A 309 -9.92 5.07 -6.06
C PHE A 309 -10.95 6.03 -6.67
N ALA A 310 -11.06 6.11 -8.00
CA ALA A 310 -12.06 6.94 -8.65
C ALA A 310 -13.49 6.52 -8.26
N LYS A 311 -14.44 7.45 -8.36
CA LYS A 311 -15.86 7.21 -8.03
C LYS A 311 -16.39 5.96 -8.76
N ASN A 312 -17.02 5.08 -8.01
CA ASN A 312 -17.57 3.79 -8.47
C ASN A 312 -16.50 2.80 -8.99
N ASN A 313 -15.24 2.93 -8.56
CA ASN A 313 -14.20 1.95 -8.85
C ASN A 313 -13.89 1.10 -7.61
N LEU A 314 -13.04 0.08 -7.77
CA LEU A 314 -12.83 -1.04 -6.84
C LEU A 314 -12.35 -0.61 -5.45
N HIS A 315 -11.44 0.36 -5.35
CA HIS A 315 -10.90 0.85 -4.07
C HIS A 315 -11.50 2.21 -3.64
N ASN A 316 -12.61 2.64 -4.25
CA ASN A 316 -13.23 3.93 -3.91
C ASN A 316 -13.60 4.05 -2.42
N SER A 317 -13.97 2.94 -1.79
CA SER A 317 -14.34 2.89 -0.36
C SER A 317 -13.22 3.32 0.58
N PHE A 318 -11.94 3.17 0.18
CA PHE A 318 -10.81 3.64 0.99
C PHE A 318 -10.80 5.15 1.20
N LEU A 319 -11.35 5.94 0.28
CA LEU A 319 -11.43 7.40 0.42
C LEU A 319 -12.29 7.84 1.62
N THR A 320 -13.14 6.95 2.10
CA THR A 320 -14.03 7.19 3.25
C THR A 320 -13.73 6.27 4.43
N SER A 321 -12.63 5.52 4.38
CA SER A 321 -12.21 4.68 5.50
C SER A 321 -11.55 5.54 6.60
N PHE A 322 -12.06 5.41 7.82
CA PHE A 322 -11.53 6.08 9.01
C PHE A 322 -10.72 5.14 9.91
N ALA A 323 -10.35 3.97 9.41
CA ALA A 323 -9.69 2.94 10.21
C ALA A 323 -8.26 3.33 10.67
N CYS A 324 -7.71 4.44 10.15
CA CYS A 324 -6.47 5.05 10.64
C CYS A 324 -6.64 5.95 11.88
N ASP A 325 -7.86 6.17 12.35
CA ASP A 325 -8.14 7.11 13.43
C ASP A 325 -8.76 6.42 14.65
N SER A 326 -7.97 6.23 15.70
CA SER A 326 -8.40 5.57 16.94
C SER A 326 -9.43 6.37 17.75
N THR A 327 -9.62 7.67 17.46
CA THR A 327 -10.64 8.46 18.16
C THR A 327 -12.05 8.00 17.82
N LEU A 328 -12.19 7.24 16.73
CA LEU A 328 -13.46 6.71 16.24
C LEU A 328 -13.77 5.30 16.76
N ALA A 329 -12.84 4.68 17.52
CA ALA A 329 -13.07 3.37 18.13
C ALA A 329 -14.10 3.45 19.25
N GLU A 330 -14.92 2.42 19.42
CA GLU A 330 -15.78 2.27 20.58
C GLU A 330 -14.93 2.20 21.86
N GLY A 331 -15.32 2.98 22.88
CA GLY A 331 -14.59 3.08 24.16
C GLY A 331 -13.77 4.37 24.35
N GLY A 332 -13.71 5.25 23.33
CA GLY A 332 -13.03 6.56 23.43
C GLY A 332 -11.50 6.47 23.60
N PRO A 333 -10.78 7.57 23.77
CA PRO A 333 -9.33 7.56 23.94
C PRO A 333 -8.95 6.91 25.27
N VAL A 334 -8.19 5.81 25.22
CA VAL A 334 -7.51 5.27 26.42
C VAL A 334 -6.36 6.21 26.75
N ALA A 335 -6.20 6.56 28.05
CA ALA A 335 -4.99 7.21 28.52
C ALA A 335 -3.77 6.37 28.09
N THR A 336 -2.81 6.99 27.46
CA THR A 336 -1.58 6.36 27.01
C THR A 336 -0.83 5.78 28.19
N ASP A 337 -0.69 4.45 28.23
CA ASP A 337 0.36 3.84 29.01
C ASP A 337 1.68 4.10 28.26
N ASP A 338 2.60 4.81 28.90
CA ASP A 338 3.83 5.38 28.32
C ASP A 338 4.87 4.33 27.83
N THR A 339 4.47 3.08 27.61
CA THR A 339 5.39 2.01 27.24
C THR A 339 5.27 1.50 25.79
N VAL A 340 4.36 2.06 24.99
CA VAL A 340 4.34 1.78 23.55
C VAL A 340 5.10 2.90 22.84
N ALA A 341 6.29 2.58 22.38
CA ALA A 341 7.09 3.47 21.53
C ALA A 341 6.18 4.11 20.47
N ALA A 342 6.20 5.42 20.39
CA ALA A 342 5.38 6.21 19.50
C ALA A 342 5.33 5.56 18.12
N VAL A 343 4.16 5.07 17.73
CA VAL A 343 3.88 4.69 16.36
C VAL A 343 4.27 5.91 15.53
N VAL A 344 5.27 5.77 14.66
CA VAL A 344 5.57 6.79 13.67
C VAL A 344 4.42 6.72 12.65
N VAL A 345 3.29 7.29 13.03
CA VAL A 345 2.35 7.85 12.08
C VAL A 345 3.20 8.80 11.25
N PRO A 346 3.22 8.73 9.90
CA PRO A 346 3.88 9.77 9.12
C PRO A 346 3.40 11.09 9.71
N PRO A 347 4.27 12.09 9.98
CA PRO A 347 3.94 13.21 10.82
C PRO A 347 2.58 13.72 10.35
N GLN A 348 1.54 13.42 11.11
CA GLN A 348 0.30 14.13 11.03
C GLN A 348 0.78 15.56 11.22
N VAL A 349 0.81 16.33 10.15
CA VAL A 349 1.06 17.77 10.27
C VAL A 349 0.12 18.19 11.34
N LYS A 350 0.66 18.47 12.53
CA LYS A 350 -0.11 18.69 13.74
C LYS A 350 -1.11 19.75 13.36
N ALA A 351 -2.39 19.38 13.27
CA ALA A 351 -3.39 20.27 12.72
C ALA A 351 -3.23 21.61 13.45
N SER A 352 -3.02 22.68 12.71
CA SER A 352 -2.76 24.01 13.25
C SER A 352 -3.98 24.59 13.96
N PHE A 353 -5.07 23.79 14.04
CA PHE A 353 -6.33 24.18 14.63
C PHE A 353 -6.95 23.05 15.47
N THR A 354 -7.82 23.41 16.41
CA THR A 354 -8.63 22.47 17.20
C THR A 354 -10.10 22.62 16.85
N VAL A 355 -10.85 21.50 16.94
CA VAL A 355 -12.27 21.46 16.61
C VAL A 355 -13.07 21.01 17.81
N LYS A 356 -14.18 21.73 18.09
CA LYS A 356 -15.21 21.32 19.04
C LYS A 356 -16.54 21.23 18.32
N VAL A 357 -17.33 20.20 18.62
CA VAL A 357 -18.68 20.01 18.08
C VAL A 357 -19.66 19.86 19.26
N TYR A 358 -20.66 20.73 19.29
CA TYR A 358 -21.65 20.69 20.36
C TYR A 358 -23.03 21.20 19.88
N PRO A 359 -24.13 20.73 20.52
CA PRO A 359 -24.19 19.61 21.44
C PRO A 359 -23.79 18.29 20.71
N ASN A 360 -23.27 17.33 21.44
CA ASN A 360 -23.00 16.00 20.95
C ASN A 360 -23.15 15.01 22.14
N PRO A 361 -24.22 14.22 22.21
CA PRO A 361 -25.27 13.98 21.20
C PRO A 361 -26.12 15.19 20.82
N ALA A 362 -26.74 15.16 19.62
CA ALA A 362 -27.55 16.23 19.07
C ALA A 362 -28.82 15.72 18.36
N GLN A 363 -29.91 16.52 18.40
CA GLN A 363 -31.19 16.16 17.75
C GLN A 363 -31.38 16.83 16.38
N SER A 364 -31.13 18.12 16.24
CA SER A 364 -31.43 18.85 15.00
C SER A 364 -30.32 19.75 14.51
N MET A 365 -29.45 20.24 15.38
CA MET A 365 -28.40 21.20 15.07
C MET A 365 -27.14 20.87 15.83
N ILE A 366 -26.00 21.06 15.18
CA ILE A 366 -24.68 21.09 15.82
C ILE A 366 -23.98 22.40 15.51
N THR A 367 -23.16 22.86 16.44
CA THR A 367 -22.22 23.95 16.22
C THR A 367 -20.83 23.37 16.09
N VAL A 368 -20.16 23.66 15.00
CA VAL A 368 -18.76 23.33 14.77
C VAL A 368 -17.93 24.57 15.08
N GLU A 369 -17.04 24.48 16.04
CA GLU A 369 -16.14 25.55 16.46
C GLU A 369 -14.70 25.16 16.16
N CYS A 370 -14.01 25.99 15.36
CA CYS A 370 -12.62 25.81 14.99
C CYS A 370 -11.76 26.91 15.64
N ASN A 371 -10.89 26.54 16.56
CA ASN A 371 -9.97 27.49 17.20
C ASN A 371 -8.60 27.38 16.52
N ASN A 372 -8.15 28.48 15.91
CA ASN A 372 -6.84 28.58 15.26
C ASN A 372 -5.84 29.30 16.13
N ALA A 373 -4.61 28.82 16.09
CA ALA A 373 -3.49 29.60 16.60
C ALA A 373 -2.96 30.63 15.58
N THR A 374 -3.10 30.41 14.25
CA THR A 374 -2.32 31.21 13.27
C THR A 374 -2.89 31.35 11.85
N SER A 375 -4.05 30.79 11.45
CA SER A 375 -4.48 30.88 10.04
C SER A 375 -5.89 31.43 9.81
N SER A 376 -6.02 32.29 8.78
CA SER A 376 -7.27 32.88 8.30
C SER A 376 -7.87 32.09 7.11
N GLY A 377 -7.45 30.83 6.90
CA GLY A 377 -7.87 30.02 5.75
C GLY A 377 -9.32 29.52 5.87
N VAL A 378 -9.98 29.36 4.72
CA VAL A 378 -11.29 28.71 4.61
C VAL A 378 -11.09 27.21 4.83
N LYS A 379 -11.89 26.61 5.72
CA LYS A 379 -11.88 25.20 6.00
C LYS A 379 -13.09 24.52 5.37
N THR A 380 -12.88 23.35 4.78
CA THR A 380 -13.97 22.51 4.27
C THR A 380 -14.46 21.57 5.37
N ILE A 381 -15.78 21.52 5.57
CA ILE A 381 -16.44 20.60 6.50
C ILE A 381 -17.22 19.57 5.69
N ASN A 382 -16.98 18.29 5.93
CA ASN A 382 -17.75 17.19 5.40
C ASN A 382 -18.31 16.35 6.55
N ILE A 383 -19.55 15.86 6.41
CA ILE A 383 -20.13 14.89 7.36
C ILE A 383 -20.47 13.63 6.58
N PHE A 384 -20.08 12.49 7.14
CA PHE A 384 -20.27 11.16 6.55
C PHE A 384 -21.10 10.30 7.52
N ASN A 385 -21.93 9.44 6.99
CA ASN A 385 -22.54 8.38 7.80
C ASN A 385 -21.58 7.20 8.00
N VAL A 386 -21.96 6.21 8.81
CA VAL A 386 -21.14 5.03 9.11
C VAL A 386 -20.80 4.16 7.88
N LEU A 387 -21.54 4.32 6.77
CA LEU A 387 -21.25 3.66 5.49
C LEU A 387 -20.28 4.45 4.62
N GLY A 388 -19.71 5.56 5.14
CA GLY A 388 -18.80 6.43 4.41
C GLY A 388 -19.49 7.33 3.38
N ARG A 389 -20.82 7.36 3.31
CA ARG A 389 -21.53 8.26 2.40
C ARG A 389 -21.52 9.67 2.95
N LYS A 390 -21.05 10.63 2.16
CA LYS A 390 -21.11 12.05 2.49
C LYS A 390 -22.57 12.51 2.51
N VAL A 391 -23.02 13.02 3.66
CA VAL A 391 -24.39 13.52 3.91
C VAL A 391 -24.44 15.04 4.01
N PHE A 392 -23.30 15.69 4.24
CA PHE A 392 -23.17 17.15 4.27
C PHE A 392 -21.78 17.58 3.77
N SER A 393 -21.75 18.74 3.11
CA SER A 393 -20.51 19.44 2.75
C SER A 393 -20.73 20.95 2.87
N GLY A 394 -19.77 21.65 3.46
CA GLY A 394 -19.84 23.10 3.66
C GLY A 394 -18.47 23.71 3.88
N GLN A 395 -18.40 25.04 3.96
CA GLN A 395 -17.18 25.77 4.22
C GLN A 395 -17.35 26.64 5.47
N ILE A 396 -16.34 26.64 6.33
CA ILE A 396 -16.26 27.52 7.50
C ILE A 396 -15.16 28.57 7.29
N SER A 397 -15.55 29.81 7.17
CA SER A 397 -14.66 30.98 7.07
C SER A 397 -14.56 31.78 8.37
N LYS A 398 -15.40 31.45 9.37
CA LYS A 398 -15.45 32.04 10.72
C LYS A 398 -15.06 30.99 11.75
N GLN A 399 -14.88 31.39 12.99
CA GLN A 399 -14.56 30.48 14.10
C GLN A 399 -15.67 29.43 14.37
N LYS A 400 -16.92 29.73 14.02
CA LYS A 400 -18.08 28.88 14.33
C LYS A 400 -19.01 28.77 13.11
N MET A 401 -19.59 27.58 12.93
CA MET A 401 -20.63 27.29 11.95
C MET A 401 -21.69 26.39 12.56
N SER A 402 -22.97 26.73 12.38
CA SER A 402 -24.08 25.85 12.73
C SER A 402 -24.46 25.00 11.54
N VAL A 403 -24.62 23.70 11.77
CA VAL A 403 -25.00 22.71 10.74
C VAL A 403 -26.29 22.03 11.18
N SER A 404 -27.30 22.07 10.30
CA SER A 404 -28.54 21.31 10.50
C SER A 404 -28.26 19.82 10.22
N ILE A 405 -28.63 18.99 11.17
CA ILE A 405 -28.63 17.53 11.07
C ILE A 405 -30.06 16.99 11.27
N ALA A 406 -31.09 17.84 11.15
CA ALA A 406 -32.49 17.47 11.39
C ALA A 406 -32.91 16.29 10.47
N ASP A 407 -32.49 16.32 9.20
CA ASP A 407 -32.83 15.32 8.21
C ASP A 407 -31.94 14.05 8.27
N PHE A 408 -31.00 13.99 9.21
CA PHE A 408 -30.16 12.82 9.39
C PHE A 408 -30.91 11.74 10.17
N THR A 409 -30.75 10.50 9.80
CA THR A 409 -31.28 9.38 10.58
C THR A 409 -30.54 9.26 11.91
N LYS A 410 -31.20 8.73 12.94
CA LYS A 410 -30.51 8.45 14.23
C LYS A 410 -29.33 7.54 14.01
N GLY A 411 -28.20 7.87 14.63
CA GLY A 411 -26.98 7.10 14.49
C GLY A 411 -25.69 7.92 14.65
N ILE A 412 -24.57 7.29 14.30
CA ILE A 412 -23.24 7.87 14.37
C ILE A 412 -22.89 8.46 13.00
N TYR A 413 -22.26 9.64 13.04
CA TYR A 413 -21.74 10.35 11.87
C TYR A 413 -20.31 10.80 12.16
N ILE A 414 -19.52 10.96 11.12
CA ILE A 414 -18.15 11.45 11.16
C ILE A 414 -18.13 12.83 10.53
N LEU A 415 -17.79 13.83 11.31
CA LEU A 415 -17.49 15.17 10.82
C LEU A 415 -16.00 15.26 10.57
N GLN A 416 -15.64 15.73 9.39
CA GLN A 416 -14.30 15.91 8.93
C GLN A 416 -14.07 17.35 8.51
N ILE A 417 -12.96 17.95 8.96
CA ILE A 417 -12.57 19.32 8.64
C ILE A 417 -11.19 19.31 8.02
N GLU A 418 -11.07 20.01 6.92
CA GLU A 418 -9.85 20.11 6.12
C GLU A 418 -9.44 21.56 5.93
N GLU A 419 -8.14 21.84 6.11
CA GLU A 419 -7.49 23.13 5.83
C GLU A 419 -6.14 22.86 5.15
N GLY A 420 -6.05 23.05 3.86
CA GLY A 420 -4.87 22.66 3.07
C GLY A 420 -4.58 21.17 3.24
N THR A 421 -3.41 20.83 3.77
CA THR A 421 -3.00 19.44 4.06
C THR A 421 -3.41 18.94 5.44
N ASN A 422 -3.98 19.81 6.28
CA ASN A 422 -4.39 19.47 7.64
C ASN A 422 -5.82 18.92 7.63
N ARG A 423 -6.03 17.78 8.31
CA ARG A 423 -7.32 17.12 8.40
C ARG A 423 -7.59 16.72 9.85
N LEU A 424 -8.80 17.02 10.34
CA LEU A 424 -9.30 16.57 11.63
C LEU A 424 -10.64 15.88 11.45
N SER A 425 -10.86 14.80 12.20
CA SER A 425 -12.13 14.08 12.24
C SER A 425 -12.68 14.03 13.66
N THR A 426 -14.00 14.11 13.80
CA THR A 426 -14.67 13.95 15.09
C THR A 426 -16.01 13.24 14.94
N LYS A 427 -16.41 12.49 15.94
CA LYS A 427 -17.67 11.73 15.98
C LYS A 427 -18.83 12.65 16.35
N ILE A 428 -19.95 12.50 15.65
CA ILE A 428 -21.25 13.12 15.97
C ILE A 428 -22.25 11.99 16.26
N ILE A 429 -23.04 12.14 17.31
CA ILE A 429 -24.14 11.25 17.65
C ILE A 429 -25.47 12.00 17.39
N LYS A 430 -26.27 11.49 16.46
CA LYS A 430 -27.63 11.96 16.15
C LYS A 430 -28.63 11.13 16.94
N GLU A 431 -29.43 11.79 17.78
CA GLU A 431 -30.55 11.20 18.54
C GLU A 431 -31.91 11.35 17.84
#